data_b2950aa2c4a739cb6af0586926a49b6d
#
_entry.id   b2950aa2c4a739cb6af0586926a49b6d
#
_cell.length_a   1.000
_cell.length_b   1.000
_cell.length_c   1.000
_cell.angle_alpha   90.00
_cell.angle_beta   90.00
_cell.angle_gamma   90.00
#
_symmetry.space_group_name_H-M   'P 1'
#
loop_
_entity.id
_entity.type
_entity.pdbx_description
1 polymer ?
#
loop_
_entity_poly.entity_id
_entity_poly.type
_entity_poly.pdbx_seq_one_letter_code
_entity_poly.pdbx_strand_id
1 'polypeptide(L)'
;MANYTAADIKALRERTGAGMLDVKKALDEADGNADKALEIIRVKGLKGVSKRENRAASDGLVAAQIIPAADGQGEVGVLIEVNSETDFVAKSPAFVALAETVLATAVASGAEDAATLLAADVDGKPLQTVVDETAATLGERIVVRRVDRVAGEKVTVYLHKVNKDLPPQVGVLVATDAAGAPVAKDIAMHIAAYSPVYLSRTDVPEEIVASERHIAEETAKNEGKPEAALTKIVEGRLNGFFKENVLVDQAFAKDPKKSVAQVLAEVGGTATGFVRYRVGA
;
A
#
# COMPACT_ATOMS: atom_id res chain seq x y z
N MET A 1 20.43 36.30 25.37
CA MET A 1 19.82 35.04 25.94
C MET A 1 18.72 34.64 25.00
N ALA A 2 18.54 33.35 24.76
CA ALA A 2 17.45 32.91 23.87
C ALA A 2 16.10 33.30 24.47
N ASN A 3 15.20 33.90 23.68
CA ASN A 3 13.86 34.35 24.09
C ASN A 3 12.83 33.21 24.09
N TYR A 4 13.28 31.95 24.25
CA TYR A 4 12.46 30.75 24.28
C TYR A 4 13.04 29.71 25.25
N THR A 5 12.21 28.76 25.66
CA THR A 5 12.52 27.70 26.62
C THR A 5 12.64 26.33 25.95
N ALA A 6 13.11 25.32 26.70
CA ALA A 6 13.08 23.92 26.25
C ALA A 6 11.65 23.41 26.02
N ALA A 7 10.67 23.96 26.77
CA ALA A 7 9.26 23.66 26.57
C ALA A 7 8.74 24.17 25.21
N ASP A 8 9.17 25.36 24.79
CA ASP A 8 8.79 25.95 23.49
C ASP A 8 9.38 25.11 22.34
N ILE A 9 10.64 24.66 22.46
CA ILE A 9 11.25 23.72 21.51
C ILE A 9 10.42 22.45 21.42
N LYS A 10 10.05 21.87 22.57
CA LYS A 10 9.27 20.63 22.62
C LYS A 10 7.89 20.82 21.98
N ALA A 11 7.18 21.88 22.34
CA ALA A 11 5.85 22.19 21.81
C ALA A 11 5.88 22.41 20.30
N LEU A 12 6.87 23.17 19.77
CA LEU A 12 6.99 23.39 18.35
C LEU A 12 7.41 22.13 17.59
N ARG A 13 8.24 21.27 18.20
CA ARG A 13 8.59 19.96 17.65
C ARG A 13 7.38 19.01 17.60
N GLU A 14 6.58 18.95 18.67
CA GLU A 14 5.36 18.12 18.69
C GLU A 14 4.35 18.61 17.64
N ARG A 15 4.24 19.91 17.44
CA ARG A 15 3.35 20.55 16.45
C ARG A 15 3.82 20.31 15.01
N THR A 16 5.13 20.28 14.75
CA THR A 16 5.71 20.23 13.41
C THR A 16 6.27 18.88 13.02
N GLY A 17 6.68 18.05 13.98
CA GLY A 17 7.46 16.83 13.72
C GLY A 17 8.92 17.11 13.29
N ALA A 18 9.34 18.39 13.16
CA ALA A 18 10.68 18.76 12.71
C ALA A 18 11.77 18.34 13.71
N GLY A 19 13.00 18.15 13.20
CA GLY A 19 14.16 17.81 14.03
C GLY A 19 14.46 18.87 15.09
N MET A 20 14.90 18.47 16.28
CA MET A 20 15.17 19.37 17.41
C MET A 20 16.13 20.52 17.05
N LEU A 21 17.17 20.24 16.26
CA LEU A 21 18.13 21.26 15.83
C LEU A 21 17.53 22.26 14.85
N ASP A 22 16.62 21.82 13.98
CA ASP A 22 15.94 22.69 13.02
C ASP A 22 14.93 23.58 13.71
N VAL A 23 14.17 23.03 14.68
CA VAL A 23 13.27 23.82 15.53
C VAL A 23 14.04 24.87 16.33
N LYS A 24 15.18 24.49 16.94
CA LYS A 24 16.02 25.43 17.68
C LYS A 24 16.54 26.54 16.78
N LYS A 25 17.10 26.23 15.61
CA LYS A 25 17.58 27.23 14.65
C LYS A 25 16.47 28.17 14.18
N ALA A 26 15.28 27.63 13.95
CA ALA A 26 14.14 28.42 13.54
C ALA A 26 13.67 29.39 14.64
N LEU A 27 13.66 28.94 15.91
CA LEU A 27 13.37 29.81 17.06
C LEU A 27 14.44 30.86 17.28
N ASP A 28 15.73 30.53 17.09
CA ASP A 28 16.82 31.51 17.14
C ASP A 28 16.63 32.60 16.08
N GLU A 29 16.32 32.26 14.83
CA GLU A 29 16.05 33.20 13.74
C GLU A 29 14.75 33.98 13.90
N ALA A 30 13.78 33.42 14.61
CA ALA A 30 12.47 34.04 14.88
C ALA A 30 12.45 34.82 16.19
N ASP A 31 13.60 35.00 16.86
CA ASP A 31 13.69 35.68 18.16
C ASP A 31 12.72 35.07 19.22
N GLY A 32 12.50 33.76 19.18
CA GLY A 32 11.62 33.02 20.06
C GLY A 32 10.14 33.04 19.66
N ASN A 33 9.76 33.69 18.56
CA ASN A 33 8.38 33.69 18.08
C ASN A 33 8.04 32.38 17.41
N ALA A 34 7.13 31.60 18.00
CA ALA A 34 6.77 30.24 17.55
C ALA A 34 6.13 30.22 16.15
N ASP A 35 5.30 31.23 15.81
CA ASP A 35 4.61 31.26 14.49
C ASP A 35 5.58 31.65 13.37
N LYS A 36 6.47 32.60 13.61
CA LYS A 36 7.56 32.90 12.67
C LYS A 36 8.53 31.74 12.52
N ALA A 37 8.84 31.03 13.60
CA ALA A 37 9.69 29.84 13.54
C ALA A 37 9.03 28.73 12.73
N LEU A 38 7.73 28.53 12.85
CA LEU A 38 6.96 27.61 12.00
C LEU A 38 7.06 27.98 10.51
N GLU A 39 6.91 29.25 10.16
CA GLU A 39 7.04 29.74 8.80
C GLU A 39 8.48 29.49 8.26
N ILE A 40 9.51 29.77 9.06
CA ILE A 40 10.91 29.49 8.71
C ILE A 40 11.14 27.99 8.45
N ILE A 41 10.60 27.13 9.31
CA ILE A 41 10.67 25.66 9.13
C ILE A 41 10.04 25.27 7.80
N ARG A 42 8.84 25.76 7.49
CA ARG A 42 8.15 25.51 6.24
C ARG A 42 8.96 25.95 5.01
N VAL A 43 9.40 27.19 4.98
CA VAL A 43 10.15 27.77 3.85
C VAL A 43 11.48 27.05 3.62
N LYS A 44 12.22 26.72 4.69
CA LYS A 44 13.47 25.97 4.58
C LYS A 44 13.24 24.52 4.18
N GLY A 45 12.18 23.91 4.69
CA GLY A 45 11.77 22.56 4.36
C GLY A 45 11.42 22.41 2.88
N LEU A 46 10.61 23.33 2.32
CA LEU A 46 10.24 23.31 0.90
C LEU A 46 11.46 23.42 -0.02
N LYS A 47 12.45 24.25 0.30
CA LYS A 47 13.72 24.28 -0.44
C LYS A 47 14.54 22.99 -0.36
N GLY A 48 14.26 22.15 0.62
CA GLY A 48 14.90 20.86 0.81
C GLY A 48 14.19 19.69 0.14
N VAL A 49 12.92 19.83 -0.29
CA VAL A 49 12.12 18.74 -0.88
C VAL A 49 12.81 18.21 -2.13
N SER A 50 13.14 19.07 -3.10
CA SER A 50 13.82 18.67 -4.34
C SER A 50 15.17 17.96 -4.10
N LYS A 51 15.88 18.31 -3.04
CA LYS A 51 17.16 17.65 -2.70
C LYS A 51 16.97 16.23 -2.15
N ARG A 52 15.75 15.88 -1.75
CA ARG A 52 15.41 14.56 -1.18
C ARG A 52 14.77 13.61 -2.20
N GLU A 53 14.45 14.06 -3.42
CA GLU A 53 13.77 13.28 -4.45
C GLU A 53 14.42 11.92 -4.75
N ASN A 54 15.74 11.84 -4.61
CA ASN A 54 16.50 10.61 -4.87
C ASN A 54 16.74 9.74 -3.63
N ARG A 55 16.20 10.10 -2.46
CA ARG A 55 16.34 9.27 -1.26
C ARG A 55 15.35 8.11 -1.31
N ALA A 56 15.73 6.98 -0.75
CA ALA A 56 14.80 5.85 -0.60
C ALA A 56 13.70 6.21 0.41
N ALA A 57 12.45 5.90 0.08
CA ALA A 57 11.30 5.98 0.97
C ALA A 57 10.66 4.59 1.00
N SER A 58 11.09 3.75 1.92
CA SER A 58 10.73 2.33 2.04
C SER A 58 9.89 2.01 3.27
N ASP A 59 9.79 2.93 4.22
CA ASP A 59 8.85 2.87 5.32
C ASP A 59 7.53 3.56 4.95
N GLY A 60 6.52 3.52 5.81
CA GLY A 60 5.25 4.17 5.54
C GLY A 60 4.05 3.39 6.04
N LEU A 61 2.91 3.63 5.41
CA LEU A 61 1.66 2.95 5.73
C LEU A 61 0.80 2.69 4.48
N VAL A 62 -0.16 1.78 4.66
CA VAL A 62 -1.29 1.59 3.77
C VAL A 62 -2.57 2.00 4.49
N ALA A 63 -3.51 2.59 3.75
CA ALA A 63 -4.83 2.91 4.25
C ALA A 63 -5.89 2.56 3.20
N ALA A 64 -7.09 2.20 3.65
CA ALA A 64 -8.15 1.76 2.76
C ALA A 64 -9.52 2.21 3.26
N GLN A 65 -10.45 2.38 2.33
CA GLN A 65 -11.84 2.70 2.59
C GLN A 65 -12.75 1.98 1.60
N ILE A 66 -13.92 1.53 2.07
CA ILE A 66 -14.99 1.02 1.22
C ILE A 66 -16.04 2.12 1.07
N ILE A 67 -16.52 2.32 -0.13
CA ILE A 67 -17.62 3.24 -0.46
C ILE A 67 -18.68 2.50 -1.29
N PRO A 68 -19.94 2.95 -1.27
CA PRO A 68 -20.94 2.49 -2.23
C PRO A 68 -20.49 2.77 -3.67
N ALA A 69 -20.80 1.87 -4.58
CA ALA A 69 -20.59 2.12 -6.01
C ALA A 69 -21.48 3.28 -6.50
N ALA A 70 -20.98 4.06 -7.45
CA ALA A 70 -21.69 5.26 -7.95
C ALA A 70 -23.04 4.94 -8.63
N ASP A 71 -23.19 3.74 -9.19
CA ASP A 71 -24.43 3.24 -9.78
C ASP A 71 -25.42 2.68 -8.74
N GLY A 72 -25.03 2.68 -7.46
CA GLY A 72 -25.81 2.11 -6.35
C GLY A 72 -25.82 0.58 -6.32
N GLN A 73 -25.02 -0.09 -7.16
CA GLN A 73 -24.96 -1.54 -7.23
C GLN A 73 -23.57 -2.05 -6.77
N GLY A 74 -23.47 -2.40 -5.47
CA GLY A 74 -22.25 -2.93 -4.90
C GLY A 74 -21.38 -1.90 -4.19
N GLU A 75 -20.12 -2.21 -4.07
CA GLU A 75 -19.12 -1.50 -3.27
C GLU A 75 -17.83 -1.29 -4.07
N VAL A 76 -17.10 -0.23 -3.75
CA VAL A 76 -15.76 0.04 -4.26
C VAL A 76 -14.82 0.19 -3.08
N GLY A 77 -13.79 -0.63 -3.03
CA GLY A 77 -12.67 -0.46 -2.11
C GLY A 77 -11.59 0.43 -2.75
N VAL A 78 -11.06 1.35 -1.97
CA VAL A 78 -9.94 2.21 -2.33
C VAL A 78 -8.79 1.86 -1.39
N LEU A 79 -7.59 1.61 -1.93
CA LEU A 79 -6.37 1.31 -1.16
C LEU A 79 -5.27 2.23 -1.63
N ILE A 80 -4.57 2.86 -0.67
CA ILE A 80 -3.41 3.72 -0.92
C ILE A 80 -2.17 3.21 -0.20
N GLU A 81 -1.00 3.58 -0.74
CA GLU A 81 0.29 3.46 -0.05
C GLU A 81 0.99 4.81 -0.03
N VAL A 82 1.37 5.26 1.17
CA VAL A 82 2.18 6.46 1.39
C VAL A 82 3.46 6.07 2.09
N ASN A 83 4.61 6.47 1.53
CA ASN A 83 5.93 6.11 2.04
C ASN A 83 6.67 7.30 2.64
N SER A 84 7.53 7.02 3.62
CA SER A 84 8.51 7.90 4.26
C SER A 84 9.90 7.25 4.26
N GLU A 85 10.93 8.02 4.63
CA GLU A 85 12.30 7.47 4.73
C GLU A 85 12.46 6.55 5.95
N THR A 86 11.77 6.87 7.07
CA THR A 86 11.93 6.15 8.35
C THR A 86 10.58 5.76 8.97
N ASP A 87 10.64 4.74 9.82
CA ASP A 87 9.54 4.29 10.66
C ASP A 87 9.13 5.34 11.72
N PHE A 88 10.07 6.21 12.14
CA PHE A 88 9.78 7.30 13.06
C PHE A 88 8.77 8.29 12.46
N VAL A 89 8.94 8.65 11.19
CA VAL A 89 8.00 9.50 10.47
C VAL A 89 6.72 8.75 10.16
N ALA A 90 6.81 7.47 9.73
CA ALA A 90 5.64 6.64 9.41
C ALA A 90 4.60 6.56 10.55
N LYS A 91 5.04 6.60 11.81
CA LYS A 91 4.16 6.57 12.99
C LYS A 91 3.82 7.96 13.56
N SER A 92 4.34 9.03 12.98
CA SER A 92 4.06 10.39 13.47
C SER A 92 2.61 10.80 13.17
N PRO A 93 1.95 11.54 14.09
CA PRO A 93 0.57 11.99 13.86
C PRO A 93 0.40 12.81 12.58
N ALA A 94 1.40 13.64 12.22
CA ALA A 94 1.36 14.46 11.02
C ALA A 94 1.41 13.62 9.72
N PHE A 95 2.19 12.53 9.70
CA PHE A 95 2.23 11.62 8.57
C PHE A 95 0.94 10.79 8.45
N VAL A 96 0.39 10.32 9.57
CA VAL A 96 -0.88 9.59 9.58
C VAL A 96 -2.02 10.49 9.08
N ALA A 97 -2.10 11.74 9.55
CA ALA A 97 -3.09 12.72 9.09
C ALA A 97 -2.94 13.03 7.58
N LEU A 98 -1.71 13.11 7.07
CA LEU A 98 -1.47 13.23 5.63
C LEU A 98 -2.04 12.03 4.86
N ALA A 99 -1.78 10.81 5.33
CA ALA A 99 -2.28 9.61 4.68
C ALA A 99 -3.82 9.53 4.70
N GLU A 100 -4.48 10.01 5.77
CA GLU A 100 -5.93 10.17 5.81
C GLU A 100 -6.43 11.17 4.77
N THR A 101 -5.73 12.30 4.59
CA THR A 101 -6.04 13.29 3.55
C THR A 101 -5.86 12.69 2.15
N VAL A 102 -4.77 11.94 1.91
CA VAL A 102 -4.52 11.23 0.65
C VAL A 102 -5.64 10.24 0.34
N LEU A 103 -6.06 9.44 1.33
CA LEU A 103 -7.16 8.47 1.16
C LEU A 103 -8.49 9.18 0.87
N ALA A 104 -8.84 10.21 1.62
CA ALA A 104 -10.06 10.98 1.40
C ALA A 104 -10.08 11.61 0.00
N THR A 105 -8.94 12.14 -0.46
CA THR A 105 -8.79 12.69 -1.80
C THR A 105 -8.92 11.61 -2.87
N ALA A 106 -8.32 10.43 -2.67
CA ALA A 106 -8.46 9.29 -3.58
C ALA A 106 -9.93 8.85 -3.71
N VAL A 107 -10.66 8.82 -2.60
CA VAL A 107 -12.09 8.50 -2.59
C VAL A 107 -12.89 9.55 -3.36
N ALA A 108 -12.68 10.83 -3.09
CA ALA A 108 -13.45 11.93 -3.66
C ALA A 108 -13.15 12.15 -5.16
N SER A 109 -11.89 12.06 -5.58
CA SER A 109 -11.47 12.30 -6.96
C SER A 109 -11.74 11.13 -7.91
N GLY A 110 -11.86 9.91 -7.38
CA GLY A 110 -11.96 8.71 -8.20
C GLY A 110 -10.64 8.31 -8.88
N ALA A 111 -9.50 8.90 -8.48
CA ALA A 111 -8.21 8.64 -9.09
C ALA A 111 -7.84 7.14 -9.04
N GLU A 112 -7.27 6.65 -10.15
CA GLU A 112 -6.83 5.26 -10.34
C GLU A 112 -5.30 5.12 -10.41
N ASP A 113 -4.58 6.23 -10.40
CA ASP A 113 -3.12 6.28 -10.37
C ASP A 113 -2.60 7.43 -9.51
N ALA A 114 -1.34 7.32 -9.08
CA ALA A 114 -0.73 8.29 -8.18
C ALA A 114 -0.59 9.69 -8.80
N ALA A 115 -0.36 9.81 -10.10
CA ALA A 115 -0.18 11.10 -10.76
C ALA A 115 -1.50 11.88 -10.80
N THR A 116 -2.59 11.21 -11.18
CA THR A 116 -3.95 11.76 -11.15
C THR A 116 -4.35 12.15 -9.72
N LEU A 117 -4.04 11.29 -8.74
CA LEU A 117 -4.32 11.55 -7.33
C LEU A 117 -3.57 12.79 -6.82
N LEU A 118 -2.29 12.93 -7.12
CA LEU A 118 -1.48 14.06 -6.69
C LEU A 118 -1.91 15.40 -7.33
N ALA A 119 -2.52 15.35 -8.51
CA ALA A 119 -3.08 16.52 -9.18
C ALA A 119 -4.47 16.92 -8.66
N ALA A 120 -5.14 16.06 -7.89
CA ALA A 120 -6.48 16.31 -7.38
C ALA A 120 -6.50 17.48 -6.38
N ASP A 121 -7.61 18.24 -6.39
CA ASP A 121 -7.78 19.41 -5.52
C ASP A 121 -8.04 19.02 -4.05
N VAL A 122 -7.35 19.72 -3.17
CA VAL A 122 -7.55 19.69 -1.70
C VAL A 122 -7.59 21.13 -1.21
N ASP A 123 -8.76 21.62 -0.90
CA ASP A 123 -8.96 22.98 -0.39
C ASP A 123 -8.34 24.09 -1.27
N GLY A 124 -8.48 23.96 -2.60
CA GLY A 124 -8.01 24.94 -3.58
C GLY A 124 -6.53 24.79 -3.98
N LYS A 125 -5.87 23.70 -3.64
CA LYS A 125 -4.51 23.39 -4.07
C LYS A 125 -4.35 21.91 -4.43
N PRO A 126 -3.42 21.55 -5.34
CA PRO A 126 -3.13 20.15 -5.63
C PRO A 126 -2.68 19.39 -4.39
N LEU A 127 -3.08 18.11 -4.26
CA LEU A 127 -2.61 17.21 -3.19
C LEU A 127 -1.07 17.15 -3.13
N GLN A 128 -0.38 17.22 -4.27
CA GLN A 128 1.09 17.30 -4.32
C GLN A 128 1.63 18.41 -3.43
N THR A 129 0.99 19.60 -3.42
CA THR A 129 1.40 20.72 -2.56
C THR A 129 1.24 20.37 -1.07
N VAL A 130 0.18 19.66 -0.69
CA VAL A 130 -0.04 19.20 0.70
C VAL A 130 1.04 18.20 1.12
N VAL A 131 1.39 17.28 0.22
CA VAL A 131 2.48 16.31 0.43
C VAL A 131 3.81 17.02 0.61
N ASP A 132 4.15 17.98 -0.27
CA ASP A 132 5.41 18.71 -0.22
C ASP A 132 5.52 19.58 1.05
N GLU A 133 4.44 20.23 1.47
CA GLU A 133 4.40 21.01 2.72
C GLU A 133 4.62 20.11 3.95
N THR A 134 4.04 18.92 3.95
CA THR A 134 4.21 17.93 5.03
C THR A 134 5.64 17.36 5.03
N ALA A 135 6.16 17.00 3.85
CA ALA A 135 7.55 16.55 3.68
C ALA A 135 8.56 17.62 4.12
N ALA A 136 8.28 18.90 3.82
CA ALA A 136 9.09 20.02 4.26
C ALA A 136 9.14 20.12 5.78
N THR A 137 8.00 19.93 6.43
CA THR A 137 7.84 20.04 7.88
C THR A 137 8.50 18.87 8.60
N LEU A 138 8.26 17.63 8.12
CA LEU A 138 8.81 16.40 8.70
C LEU A 138 10.32 16.23 8.40
N GLY A 139 10.83 16.88 7.35
CA GLY A 139 12.24 16.82 6.98
C GLY A 139 12.65 15.56 6.24
N GLU A 140 11.68 14.73 5.82
CA GLU A 140 11.89 13.50 5.06
C GLU A 140 11.23 13.56 3.68
N ARG A 141 11.66 12.66 2.78
CA ARG A 141 10.95 12.39 1.54
C ARG A 141 9.66 11.66 1.85
N ILE A 142 8.55 12.16 1.32
CA ILE A 142 7.25 11.50 1.36
C ILE A 142 6.80 11.22 -0.07
N VAL A 143 6.28 10.03 -0.30
CA VAL A 143 5.81 9.58 -1.62
C VAL A 143 4.42 8.99 -1.50
N VAL A 144 3.45 9.50 -2.24
CA VAL A 144 2.22 8.79 -2.55
C VAL A 144 2.56 7.80 -3.65
N ARG A 145 2.78 6.54 -3.27
CA ARG A 145 3.38 5.54 -4.15
C ARG A 145 2.39 4.99 -5.15
N ARG A 146 1.20 4.64 -4.67
CA ARG A 146 0.16 4.03 -5.49
C ARG A 146 -1.22 4.17 -4.86
N VAL A 147 -2.21 4.06 -5.71
CA VAL A 147 -3.63 3.95 -5.38
C VAL A 147 -4.25 2.94 -6.32
N ASP A 148 -5.09 2.06 -5.79
CA ASP A 148 -5.90 1.14 -6.57
C ASP A 148 -7.34 1.11 -6.05
N ARG A 149 -8.23 0.70 -6.94
CA ARG A 149 -9.65 0.54 -6.66
C ARG A 149 -10.10 -0.86 -7.07
N VAL A 150 -10.94 -1.47 -6.24
CA VAL A 150 -11.56 -2.76 -6.54
C VAL A 150 -13.05 -2.62 -6.37
N ALA A 151 -13.80 -2.93 -7.42
CA ALA A 151 -15.26 -2.93 -7.40
C ALA A 151 -15.82 -4.36 -7.35
N GLY A 152 -16.92 -4.54 -6.65
CA GLY A 152 -17.63 -5.81 -6.57
C GLY A 152 -18.99 -5.67 -5.88
N GLU A 153 -19.76 -6.75 -5.87
CA GLU A 153 -21.02 -6.76 -5.13
C GLU A 153 -20.78 -6.54 -3.64
N LYS A 154 -19.71 -7.17 -3.11
CA LYS A 154 -19.15 -6.93 -1.78
C LYS A 154 -17.65 -6.72 -1.85
N VAL A 155 -17.14 -5.80 -1.03
CA VAL A 155 -15.71 -5.58 -0.87
C VAL A 155 -15.32 -5.73 0.59
N THR A 156 -14.22 -6.43 0.83
CA THR A 156 -13.65 -6.60 2.17
C THR A 156 -12.26 -6.01 2.23
N VAL A 157 -12.00 -5.23 3.28
CA VAL A 157 -10.67 -4.68 3.62
C VAL A 157 -10.02 -5.52 4.72
N TYR A 158 -8.75 -5.81 4.54
CA TYR A 158 -7.89 -6.31 5.62
C TYR A 158 -6.61 -5.47 5.68
N LEU A 159 -6.37 -4.87 6.85
CA LEU A 159 -5.16 -4.10 7.14
C LEU A 159 -4.35 -4.83 8.22
N HIS A 160 -3.07 -5.10 7.95
CA HIS A 160 -2.19 -5.83 8.84
C HIS A 160 -1.03 -4.96 9.32
N LYS A 161 -0.83 -4.94 10.64
CA LYS A 161 0.33 -4.31 11.30
C LYS A 161 1.43 -5.35 11.45
N VAL A 162 2.56 -5.17 10.78
CA VAL A 162 3.73 -6.03 10.95
C VAL A 162 4.40 -5.78 12.30
N ASN A 163 4.32 -4.53 12.79
CA ASN A 163 4.77 -4.11 14.12
C ASN A 163 3.61 -3.40 14.82
N LYS A 164 3.44 -3.66 16.13
CA LYS A 164 2.37 -3.08 16.95
C LYS A 164 2.44 -1.55 17.05
N ASP A 165 3.65 -1.01 17.01
CA ASP A 165 3.91 0.43 17.17
C ASP A 165 3.80 1.20 15.84
N LEU A 166 3.62 0.50 14.72
CA LEU A 166 3.48 1.10 13.41
C LEU A 166 2.03 1.07 12.92
N PRO A 167 1.66 2.00 12.02
CA PRO A 167 0.40 1.89 11.28
C PRO A 167 0.40 0.62 10.40
N PRO A 168 -0.73 0.25 9.78
CA PRO A 168 -0.78 -0.90 8.88
C PRO A 168 0.24 -0.80 7.74
N GLN A 169 0.98 -1.90 7.51
CA GLN A 169 2.02 -1.97 6.48
C GLN A 169 1.67 -2.95 5.35
N VAL A 170 0.63 -3.77 5.54
CA VAL A 170 0.04 -4.60 4.50
C VAL A 170 -1.45 -4.30 4.40
N GLY A 171 -1.92 -4.02 3.21
CA GLY A 171 -3.32 -3.78 2.91
C GLY A 171 -3.82 -4.72 1.82
N VAL A 172 -5.04 -5.22 2.00
CA VAL A 172 -5.71 -6.07 1.03
C VAL A 172 -7.14 -5.62 0.84
N LEU A 173 -7.56 -5.52 -0.41
CA LEU A 173 -8.95 -5.45 -0.83
C LEU A 173 -9.31 -6.76 -1.51
N VAL A 174 -10.48 -7.32 -1.21
CA VAL A 174 -11.05 -8.48 -1.90
C VAL A 174 -12.48 -8.15 -2.29
N ALA A 175 -12.78 -8.27 -3.57
CA ALA A 175 -14.14 -8.20 -4.10
C ALA A 175 -14.71 -9.60 -4.27
N THR A 176 -15.95 -9.78 -3.87
CA THR A 176 -16.72 -11.03 -4.01
C THR A 176 -18.14 -10.74 -4.46
N ASP A 177 -18.83 -11.77 -4.93
CA ASP A 177 -20.29 -11.77 -4.94
C ASP A 177 -20.84 -11.82 -3.50
N ALA A 178 -22.17 -11.67 -3.32
CA ALA A 178 -22.81 -11.70 -2.01
C ALA A 178 -22.58 -13.04 -1.30
N ALA A 179 -22.55 -14.15 -2.03
CA ALA A 179 -22.36 -15.48 -1.46
C ALA A 179 -20.94 -15.70 -0.93
N GLY A 180 -19.92 -15.08 -1.53
CA GLY A 180 -18.52 -15.13 -1.10
C GLY A 180 -18.21 -14.26 0.13
N ALA A 181 -19.04 -13.26 0.45
CA ALA A 181 -18.81 -12.31 1.53
C ALA A 181 -18.50 -12.96 2.91
N PRO A 182 -19.15 -14.06 3.35
CA PRO A 182 -18.86 -14.70 4.62
C PRO A 182 -17.41 -15.18 4.80
N VAL A 183 -16.72 -15.54 3.72
CA VAL A 183 -15.34 -16.05 3.72
C VAL A 183 -14.31 -15.02 3.27
N ALA A 184 -14.75 -13.85 2.78
CA ALA A 184 -13.90 -12.82 2.18
C ALA A 184 -12.81 -12.31 3.13
N LYS A 185 -13.10 -12.15 4.42
CA LYS A 185 -12.10 -11.72 5.42
C LYS A 185 -10.98 -12.73 5.57
N ASP A 186 -11.29 -14.00 5.58
CA ASP A 186 -10.30 -15.07 5.71
C ASP A 186 -9.45 -15.19 4.44
N ILE A 187 -10.06 -14.97 3.28
CA ILE A 187 -9.36 -14.87 1.99
C ILE A 187 -8.45 -13.65 1.96
N ALA A 188 -8.90 -12.48 2.47
CA ALA A 188 -8.05 -11.29 2.56
C ALA A 188 -6.83 -11.52 3.46
N MET A 189 -6.99 -12.21 4.59
CA MET A 189 -5.89 -12.61 5.47
C MET A 189 -4.93 -13.59 4.77
N HIS A 190 -5.47 -14.54 4.00
CA HIS A 190 -4.67 -15.45 3.17
C HIS A 190 -3.85 -14.68 2.13
N ILE A 191 -4.46 -13.75 1.38
CA ILE A 191 -3.77 -12.90 0.39
C ILE A 191 -2.66 -12.08 1.05
N ALA A 192 -2.90 -11.53 2.23
CA ALA A 192 -1.88 -10.78 2.96
C ALA A 192 -0.63 -11.62 3.26
N ALA A 193 -0.82 -12.89 3.62
CA ALA A 193 0.24 -13.81 4.02
C ALA A 193 0.94 -14.49 2.81
N TYR A 194 0.19 -14.93 1.82
CA TYR A 194 0.69 -15.77 0.72
C TYR A 194 0.99 -15.01 -0.57
N SER A 195 0.59 -13.74 -0.65
CA SER A 195 0.98 -12.82 -1.74
C SER A 195 0.71 -13.36 -3.15
N PRO A 196 -0.49 -13.87 -3.47
CA PRO A 196 -0.82 -14.28 -4.82
C PRO A 196 -0.67 -13.09 -5.77
N VAL A 197 -0.33 -13.38 -7.02
CA VAL A 197 -0.15 -12.38 -8.08
C VAL A 197 -1.41 -12.26 -8.94
N TYR A 198 -2.07 -13.38 -9.19
CA TYR A 198 -3.23 -13.48 -10.08
C TYR A 198 -4.44 -14.06 -9.32
N LEU A 199 -5.65 -13.65 -9.73
CA LEU A 199 -6.87 -14.19 -9.14
C LEU A 199 -7.11 -15.64 -9.59
N SER A 200 -7.06 -15.85 -10.92
CA SER A 200 -7.30 -17.15 -11.57
C SER A 200 -6.22 -17.46 -12.61
N ARG A 201 -6.18 -18.69 -13.12
CA ARG A 201 -5.21 -19.10 -14.16
C ARG A 201 -5.40 -18.31 -15.46
N THR A 202 -6.61 -17.86 -15.75
CA THR A 202 -6.92 -17.07 -16.96
C THR A 202 -6.37 -15.65 -16.89
N ASP A 203 -6.03 -15.16 -15.70
CA ASP A 203 -5.44 -13.84 -15.51
C ASP A 203 -3.91 -13.86 -15.66
N VAL A 204 -3.31 -15.04 -15.77
CA VAL A 204 -1.87 -15.16 -16.01
C VAL A 204 -1.61 -14.89 -17.50
N PRO A 205 -0.77 -13.90 -17.86
CA PRO A 205 -0.44 -13.60 -19.24
C PRO A 205 0.13 -14.84 -19.97
N GLU A 206 -0.29 -15.04 -21.22
CA GLU A 206 0.13 -16.20 -22.01
C GLU A 206 1.65 -16.29 -22.16
N GLU A 207 2.34 -15.15 -22.28
CA GLU A 207 3.80 -15.08 -22.34
C GLU A 207 4.46 -15.57 -21.06
N ILE A 208 3.86 -15.34 -19.89
CA ILE A 208 4.36 -15.85 -18.61
C ILE A 208 4.17 -17.37 -18.56
N VAL A 209 3.00 -17.87 -18.93
CA VAL A 209 2.73 -19.33 -18.99
C VAL A 209 3.69 -20.03 -19.97
N ALA A 210 3.93 -19.43 -21.14
CA ALA A 210 4.86 -19.95 -22.14
C ALA A 210 6.30 -19.95 -21.62
N SER A 211 6.73 -18.89 -20.96
CA SER A 211 8.05 -18.77 -20.33
C SER A 211 8.25 -19.83 -19.23
N GLU A 212 7.29 -19.98 -18.32
CA GLU A 212 7.35 -20.98 -17.25
C GLU A 212 7.36 -22.41 -17.80
N ARG A 213 6.59 -22.68 -18.87
CA ARG A 213 6.60 -23.95 -19.58
C ARG A 213 7.97 -24.25 -20.18
N HIS A 214 8.59 -23.28 -20.85
CA HIS A 214 9.92 -23.41 -21.43
C HIS A 214 10.98 -23.66 -20.34
N ILE A 215 10.96 -22.90 -19.25
CA ILE A 215 11.87 -23.09 -18.11
C ILE A 215 11.70 -24.50 -17.52
N ALA A 216 10.46 -24.94 -17.35
CA ALA A 216 10.16 -26.29 -16.82
C ALA A 216 10.70 -27.40 -17.73
N GLU A 217 10.59 -27.23 -19.05
CA GLU A 217 11.07 -28.18 -20.06
C GLU A 217 12.61 -28.27 -20.07
N GLU A 218 13.29 -27.11 -20.19
CA GLU A 218 14.75 -27.07 -20.20
C GLU A 218 15.36 -27.57 -18.88
N THR A 219 14.73 -27.24 -17.75
CA THR A 219 15.15 -27.75 -16.45
C THR A 219 15.01 -29.29 -16.38
N ALA A 220 13.90 -29.85 -16.87
CA ALA A 220 13.70 -31.29 -16.89
C ALA A 220 14.71 -32.01 -17.78
N LYS A 221 15.03 -31.45 -18.96
CA LYS A 221 16.08 -31.97 -19.86
C LYS A 221 17.46 -31.94 -19.19
N ASN A 222 17.81 -30.81 -18.56
CA ASN A 222 19.11 -30.65 -17.87
C ASN A 222 19.25 -31.62 -16.67
N GLU A 223 18.12 -31.99 -16.02
CA GLU A 223 18.08 -33.03 -14.98
C GLU A 223 18.16 -34.44 -15.53
N GLY A 224 18.25 -34.64 -16.84
CA GLY A 224 18.31 -35.95 -17.48
C GLY A 224 17.01 -36.76 -17.40
N LYS A 225 15.85 -36.09 -17.30
CA LYS A 225 14.58 -36.78 -17.27
C LYS A 225 14.28 -37.46 -18.59
N PRO A 226 13.69 -38.69 -18.59
CA PRO A 226 13.33 -39.39 -19.80
C PRO A 226 12.38 -38.58 -20.68
N GLU A 227 12.58 -38.57 -21.99
CA GLU A 227 11.76 -37.81 -22.94
C GLU A 227 10.27 -38.18 -22.85
N ALA A 228 9.95 -39.45 -22.66
CA ALA A 228 8.58 -39.95 -22.46
C ALA A 228 7.90 -39.36 -21.19
N ALA A 229 8.65 -38.84 -20.21
CA ALA A 229 8.14 -38.27 -18.97
C ALA A 229 8.08 -36.72 -19.03
N LEU A 230 8.74 -36.08 -20.00
CA LEU A 230 8.88 -34.61 -20.04
C LEU A 230 7.54 -33.89 -19.96
N THR A 231 6.58 -34.26 -20.79
CA THR A 231 5.25 -33.63 -20.81
C THR A 231 4.60 -33.62 -19.43
N LYS A 232 4.61 -34.78 -18.75
CA LYS A 232 4.00 -34.89 -17.41
C LYS A 232 4.76 -34.10 -16.35
N ILE A 233 6.09 -34.02 -16.46
CA ILE A 233 6.92 -33.26 -15.54
C ILE A 233 6.68 -31.76 -15.74
N VAL A 234 6.63 -31.29 -17.00
CA VAL A 234 6.36 -29.90 -17.34
C VAL A 234 4.99 -29.45 -16.83
N GLU A 235 3.94 -30.25 -17.09
CA GLU A 235 2.61 -29.95 -16.57
C GLU A 235 2.57 -29.94 -15.02
N GLY A 236 3.31 -30.85 -14.39
CA GLY A 236 3.44 -30.88 -12.93
C GLY A 236 4.09 -29.61 -12.37
N ARG A 237 5.16 -29.11 -13.01
CA ARG A 237 5.86 -27.88 -12.63
C ARG A 237 4.98 -26.65 -12.86
N LEU A 238 4.31 -26.60 -14.00
CA LEU A 238 3.37 -25.52 -14.31
C LEU A 238 2.22 -25.44 -13.31
N ASN A 239 1.69 -26.61 -12.90
CA ASN A 239 0.71 -26.67 -11.81
C ASN A 239 1.30 -26.18 -10.48
N GLY A 240 2.57 -26.42 -10.20
CA GLY A 240 3.29 -25.84 -9.05
C GLY A 240 3.31 -24.32 -9.11
N PHE A 241 3.69 -23.75 -10.24
CA PHE A 241 3.66 -22.30 -10.49
C PHE A 241 2.28 -21.70 -10.22
N PHE A 242 1.21 -22.32 -10.75
CA PHE A 242 -0.16 -21.83 -10.48
C PHE A 242 -0.53 -21.90 -9.00
N LYS A 243 -0.18 -22.99 -8.31
CA LYS A 243 -0.43 -23.11 -6.88
C LYS A 243 0.33 -22.09 -6.01
N GLU A 244 1.41 -21.53 -6.50
CA GLU A 244 2.18 -20.50 -5.80
C GLU A 244 1.66 -19.09 -6.11
N ASN A 245 1.22 -18.83 -7.35
CA ASN A 245 0.97 -17.48 -7.84
C ASN A 245 -0.52 -17.15 -8.05
N VAL A 246 -1.40 -18.15 -8.16
CA VAL A 246 -2.83 -17.95 -8.45
C VAL A 246 -3.66 -18.15 -7.19
N LEU A 247 -4.37 -17.13 -6.77
CA LEU A 247 -5.14 -17.11 -5.51
C LEU A 247 -6.06 -18.34 -5.37
N VAL A 248 -6.90 -18.60 -6.37
CA VAL A 248 -7.91 -19.69 -6.29
C VAL A 248 -7.29 -21.09 -6.23
N ASP A 249 -6.04 -21.25 -6.72
CA ASP A 249 -5.29 -22.51 -6.70
C ASP A 249 -4.45 -22.70 -5.42
N GLN A 250 -4.19 -21.63 -4.67
CA GLN A 250 -3.40 -21.70 -3.45
C GLN A 250 -4.09 -22.54 -2.38
N ALA A 251 -3.29 -23.32 -1.62
CA ALA A 251 -3.77 -24.00 -0.43
C ALA A 251 -4.18 -22.97 0.62
N PHE A 252 -5.41 -23.07 1.12
CA PHE A 252 -5.98 -22.05 2.00
C PHE A 252 -5.28 -22.01 3.36
N ALA A 253 -4.92 -20.82 3.82
CA ALA A 253 -4.12 -20.63 5.04
C ALA A 253 -4.72 -21.28 6.30
N LYS A 254 -6.04 -21.25 6.46
CA LYS A 254 -6.75 -21.82 7.63
C LYS A 254 -7.00 -23.31 7.51
N ASP A 255 -7.08 -23.85 6.29
CA ASP A 255 -7.25 -25.27 6.01
C ASP A 255 -6.48 -25.69 4.76
N PRO A 256 -5.19 -26.03 4.88
CA PRO A 256 -4.34 -26.36 3.74
C PRO A 256 -4.76 -27.60 2.93
N LYS A 257 -5.78 -28.35 3.39
CA LYS A 257 -6.37 -29.46 2.64
C LYS A 257 -7.32 -28.98 1.55
N LYS A 258 -7.73 -27.73 1.60
CA LYS A 258 -8.61 -27.09 0.62
C LYS A 258 -7.85 -26.00 -0.13
N SER A 259 -8.20 -25.78 -1.39
CA SER A 259 -7.80 -24.57 -2.10
C SER A 259 -8.75 -23.41 -1.77
N VAL A 260 -8.33 -22.18 -2.06
CA VAL A 260 -9.20 -20.98 -1.94
C VAL A 260 -10.46 -21.15 -2.79
N ALA A 261 -10.35 -21.74 -4.00
CA ALA A 261 -11.50 -22.07 -4.84
C ALA A 261 -12.51 -22.99 -4.14
N GLN A 262 -12.03 -24.03 -3.43
CA GLN A 262 -12.91 -24.94 -2.70
C GLN A 262 -13.61 -24.25 -1.54
N VAL A 263 -12.93 -23.35 -0.82
CA VAL A 263 -13.53 -22.57 0.27
C VAL A 263 -14.63 -21.64 -0.26
N LEU A 264 -14.42 -20.98 -1.40
CA LEU A 264 -15.44 -20.19 -2.06
C LEU A 264 -16.63 -21.04 -2.52
N ALA A 265 -16.36 -22.19 -3.12
CA ALA A 265 -17.40 -23.12 -3.62
C ALA A 265 -18.29 -23.65 -2.49
N GLU A 266 -17.76 -23.85 -1.27
CA GLU A 266 -18.54 -24.32 -0.11
C GLU A 266 -19.65 -23.33 0.30
N VAL A 267 -19.47 -22.04 0.02
CA VAL A 267 -20.49 -21.01 0.27
C VAL A 267 -21.25 -20.61 -1.01
N GLY A 268 -20.96 -21.26 -2.14
CA GLY A 268 -21.54 -20.96 -3.44
C GLY A 268 -21.09 -19.59 -3.98
N GLY A 269 -19.96 -19.06 -3.47
CA GLY A 269 -19.48 -17.73 -3.78
C GLY A 269 -18.28 -17.72 -4.72
N THR A 270 -17.96 -16.53 -5.22
CA THR A 270 -16.81 -16.25 -6.09
C THR A 270 -16.06 -15.00 -5.65
N ALA A 271 -14.74 -15.01 -5.80
CA ALA A 271 -13.93 -13.80 -5.74
C ALA A 271 -13.81 -13.20 -7.16
N THR A 272 -14.04 -11.90 -7.28
CA THR A 272 -14.07 -11.19 -8.58
C THR A 272 -12.86 -10.28 -8.79
N GLY A 273 -12.09 -10.01 -7.73
CA GLY A 273 -10.88 -9.21 -7.80
C GLY A 273 -10.20 -9.07 -6.44
N PHE A 274 -8.94 -8.70 -6.45
CA PHE A 274 -8.23 -8.30 -5.25
C PHE A 274 -7.11 -7.34 -5.57
N VAL A 275 -6.70 -6.57 -4.57
CA VAL A 275 -5.47 -5.77 -4.56
C VAL A 275 -4.73 -6.05 -3.27
N ARG A 276 -3.41 -6.14 -3.34
CA ARG A 276 -2.54 -6.28 -2.17
C ARG A 276 -1.38 -5.31 -2.25
N TYR A 277 -1.23 -4.51 -1.20
CA TYR A 277 -0.05 -3.67 -1.00
C TYR A 277 0.75 -4.13 0.21
N ARG A 278 2.06 -4.00 0.08
CA ARG A 278 2.99 -4.07 1.20
C ARG A 278 3.92 -2.87 1.10
N VAL A 279 4.06 -2.14 2.19
CA VAL A 279 4.94 -0.98 2.27
C VAL A 279 6.36 -1.36 1.87
N GLY A 280 6.94 -0.58 0.96
CA GLY A 280 8.31 -0.74 0.51
C GLY A 280 8.55 -1.89 -0.48
N ALA A 281 7.50 -2.58 -0.95
CA ALA A 281 7.61 -3.64 -1.94
C ALA A 281 7.47 -3.11 -3.38
#